data_f7093cd3375cf9fce0abc4a0721cb651
#
_entry.id   f7093cd3375cf9fce0abc4a0721cb651
#
_cell.length_a   1.000
_cell.length_b   1.000
_cell.length_c   1.000
_cell.angle_alpha   90.00
_cell.angle_beta   90.00
_cell.angle_gamma   90.00
#
_symmetry.space_group_name_H-M   'P 1'
#
loop_
_entity.id
_entity.type
_entity.pdbx_description
1 polymer ?
#
loop_
_entity_poly.entity_id
_entity_poly.type
_entity_poly.pdbx_seq_one_letter_code
_entity_poly.pdbx_strand_id
1 'polypeptide(L)'
;MAKKFMYICIGIMALAVTFHIGAEYGKASIVDHTMSGVVAAAKGGGSSYGLLLDSGEVWYYNILTDTWTQDASVPVTLSEIKFWHSAWFVTYSDEIWQRSDGVYSRIGAPPTGPTPTQPTTWGKIKAEWGE
;
A
#
# COMPACT_ATOMS: atom_id res chain seq x y z
N MET A 1 33.98 34.38 30.84
CA MET A 1 33.82 33.08 30.15
C MET A 1 32.61 32.30 30.65
N ALA A 2 32.30 32.23 31.93
CA ALA A 2 31.20 31.46 32.50
C ALA A 2 29.81 31.77 31.91
N LYS A 3 29.48 33.06 31.68
CA LYS A 3 28.16 33.47 31.11
C LYS A 3 27.96 32.90 29.69
N LYS A 4 28.99 32.91 28.85
CA LYS A 4 28.87 32.36 27.46
C LYS A 4 28.67 30.85 27.47
N PHE A 5 29.34 30.14 28.37
CA PHE A 5 29.19 28.70 28.54
C PHE A 5 27.80 28.35 29.03
N MET A 6 27.23 29.13 29.97
CA MET A 6 25.86 28.93 30.45
C MET A 6 24.81 29.06 29.33
N TYR A 7 24.94 30.07 28.45
CA TYR A 7 24.01 30.22 27.31
C TYR A 7 24.07 29.08 26.31
N ILE A 8 25.27 28.54 26.09
CA ILE A 8 25.44 27.37 25.21
C ILE A 8 24.75 26.14 25.82
N CYS A 9 24.93 25.91 27.12
CA CYS A 9 24.27 24.78 27.80
C CYS A 9 22.74 24.91 27.81
N ILE A 10 22.19 26.12 28.01
CA ILE A 10 20.74 26.37 27.93
C ILE A 10 20.23 26.12 26.51
N GLY A 11 20.95 26.57 25.48
CA GLY A 11 20.59 26.33 24.08
C GLY A 11 20.55 24.85 23.73
N ILE A 12 21.53 24.07 24.16
CA ILE A 12 21.60 22.63 23.95
C ILE A 12 20.42 21.92 24.68
N MET A 13 20.14 22.30 25.92
CA MET A 13 19.03 21.74 26.67
C MET A 13 17.66 22.07 26.02
N ALA A 14 17.46 23.31 25.56
CA ALA A 14 16.26 23.70 24.85
C ALA A 14 16.06 22.90 23.56
N LEU A 15 17.15 22.67 22.83
CA LEU A 15 17.15 21.87 21.60
C LEU A 15 16.84 20.39 21.88
N ALA A 16 17.40 19.83 22.95
CA ALA A 16 17.11 18.45 23.36
C ALA A 16 15.66 18.27 23.80
N VAL A 17 15.09 19.24 24.52
CA VAL A 17 13.69 19.21 24.94
C VAL A 17 12.74 19.34 23.74
N THR A 18 13.02 20.26 22.80
CA THR A 18 12.20 20.39 21.59
C THR A 18 12.28 19.17 20.71
N PHE A 19 13.46 18.53 20.61
CA PHE A 19 13.60 17.29 19.86
C PHE A 19 12.86 16.13 20.52
N HIS A 20 12.90 16.04 21.84
CA HIS A 20 12.19 15.00 22.60
C HIS A 20 10.67 15.17 22.49
N ILE A 21 10.16 16.40 22.63
CA ILE A 21 8.76 16.73 22.45
C ILE A 21 8.34 16.45 21.00
N GLY A 22 9.13 16.85 20.01
CA GLY A 22 8.86 16.58 18.60
C GLY A 22 8.83 15.09 18.26
N ALA A 23 9.71 14.29 18.88
CA ALA A 23 9.71 12.83 18.72
C ALA A 23 8.51 12.16 19.39
N GLU A 24 8.05 12.68 20.51
CA GLU A 24 6.85 12.20 21.19
C GLU A 24 5.57 12.58 20.42
N TYR A 25 5.49 13.83 19.92
CA TYR A 25 4.38 14.23 19.04
C TYR A 25 4.40 13.48 17.70
N GLY A 26 5.58 13.18 17.16
CA GLY A 26 5.72 12.32 15.97
C GLY A 26 5.26 10.88 16.22
N LYS A 27 5.45 10.36 17.44
CA LYS A 27 4.90 9.06 17.84
C LYS A 27 3.40 9.10 18.15
N ALA A 28 2.90 10.21 18.66
CA ALA A 28 1.48 10.38 18.96
C ALA A 28 0.61 10.53 17.70
N SER A 29 1.20 10.91 16.56
CA SER A 29 0.50 10.89 15.28
C SER A 29 0.47 9.50 14.62
N ILE A 30 1.32 8.57 15.05
CA ILE A 30 1.08 7.15 14.95
C ILE A 30 0.20 6.83 16.17
N VAL A 31 -1.03 7.29 16.13
CA VAL A 31 -2.06 6.73 16.99
C VAL A 31 -1.91 5.25 16.83
N ASP A 32 -1.59 4.58 17.93
CA ASP A 32 -1.75 3.15 18.10
C ASP A 32 -3.27 2.84 18.06
N HIS A 33 -3.89 3.22 16.95
CA HIS A 33 -4.96 2.47 16.39
C HIS A 33 -4.23 1.20 15.92
N THR A 34 -4.06 0.27 16.84
CA THR A 34 -4.28 -1.10 16.50
C THR A 34 -5.63 -1.07 15.78
N MET A 35 -5.63 -0.74 14.52
CA MET A 35 -6.70 -1.12 13.60
C MET A 35 -6.60 -2.64 13.61
N SER A 36 -7.02 -3.19 14.76
CA SER A 36 -7.27 -4.59 14.95
C SER A 36 -8.17 -4.95 13.81
N GLY A 37 -7.61 -5.64 12.84
CA GLY A 37 -8.36 -6.06 11.71
C GLY A 37 -7.96 -5.52 10.34
N VAL A 38 -7.20 -4.42 10.18
CA VAL A 38 -6.77 -3.95 8.85
C VAL A 38 -5.51 -4.67 8.40
N VAL A 39 -5.63 -5.47 7.34
CA VAL A 39 -4.54 -6.23 6.73
C VAL A 39 -3.91 -5.45 5.57
N ALA A 40 -4.72 -4.75 4.80
CA ALA A 40 -4.25 -3.96 3.67
C ALA A 40 -5.12 -2.71 3.44
N ALA A 41 -4.49 -1.67 2.90
CA ALA A 41 -5.17 -0.45 2.47
C ALA A 41 -4.68 -0.06 1.08
N ALA A 42 -5.58 0.38 0.23
CA ALA A 42 -5.25 0.83 -1.11
C ALA A 42 -6.14 2.00 -1.54
N LYS A 43 -5.60 2.87 -2.37
CA LYS A 43 -6.40 3.92 -3.00
C LYS A 43 -7.34 3.28 -4.03
N GLY A 44 -8.62 3.55 -3.91
CA GLY A 44 -9.62 3.18 -4.89
C GLY A 44 -9.66 4.13 -6.10
N GLY A 45 -10.61 3.92 -6.99
CA GLY A 45 -10.87 4.86 -8.08
C GLY A 45 -11.44 6.19 -7.55
N GLY A 46 -11.03 7.30 -8.16
CA GLY A 46 -11.54 8.62 -7.79
C GLY A 46 -11.15 9.04 -6.37
N SER A 47 -12.14 9.40 -5.57
CA SER A 47 -11.97 9.92 -4.19
C SER A 47 -12.25 8.85 -3.13
N SER A 48 -11.89 7.58 -3.37
CA SER A 48 -12.14 6.50 -2.42
C SER A 48 -10.85 5.81 -1.97
N TYR A 49 -10.89 5.25 -0.76
CA TYR A 49 -9.88 4.33 -0.22
C TYR A 49 -10.54 3.02 0.13
N GLY A 50 -9.88 1.92 -0.17
CA GLY A 50 -10.30 0.58 0.22
C GLY A 50 -9.48 0.05 1.38
N LEU A 51 -10.13 -0.63 2.30
CA LEU A 51 -9.52 -1.38 3.40
C LEU A 51 -9.91 -2.85 3.26
N LEU A 52 -8.94 -3.73 3.46
CA LEU A 52 -9.16 -5.16 3.63
C LEU A 52 -8.93 -5.51 5.09
N LEU A 53 -9.91 -6.11 5.73
CA LEU A 53 -9.85 -6.54 7.12
C LEU A 53 -9.36 -7.99 7.25
N ASP A 54 -8.94 -8.37 8.44
CA ASP A 54 -8.53 -9.74 8.79
C ASP A 54 -9.68 -10.75 8.71
N SER A 55 -10.93 -10.27 8.77
CA SER A 55 -12.13 -11.06 8.49
C SER A 55 -12.33 -11.39 7.01
N GLY A 56 -11.54 -10.81 6.11
CA GLY A 56 -11.75 -10.86 4.65
C GLY A 56 -12.78 -9.85 4.14
N GLU A 57 -13.35 -9.03 5.01
CA GLU A 57 -14.27 -7.97 4.62
C GLU A 57 -13.53 -6.84 3.92
N VAL A 58 -14.18 -6.22 2.94
CA VAL A 58 -13.67 -5.05 2.22
C VAL A 58 -14.56 -3.86 2.51
N TRP A 59 -13.94 -2.77 2.92
CA TRP A 59 -14.61 -1.52 3.20
C TRP A 59 -14.06 -0.40 2.32
N TYR A 60 -14.93 0.51 1.88
CA TYR A 60 -14.57 1.69 1.12
C TYR A 60 -14.95 2.95 1.87
N TYR A 61 -13.98 3.87 1.98
CA TYR A 61 -14.20 5.22 2.45
C TYR A 61 -14.29 6.18 1.27
N ASN A 62 -15.37 6.92 1.16
CA ASN A 62 -15.54 7.97 0.17
C ASN A 62 -15.27 9.33 0.82
N ILE A 63 -14.19 10.01 0.35
CA ILE A 63 -13.76 11.31 0.90
C ILE A 63 -14.81 12.40 0.65
N LEU A 64 -15.52 12.35 -0.46
CA LEU A 64 -16.46 13.41 -0.83
C LEU A 64 -17.72 13.40 0.02
N THR A 65 -18.15 12.24 0.44
CA THR A 65 -19.37 12.04 1.24
C THR A 65 -19.09 11.77 2.71
N ASP A 66 -17.81 11.59 3.07
CA ASP A 66 -17.38 11.23 4.43
C ASP A 66 -18.10 9.97 4.95
N THR A 67 -18.20 8.95 4.10
CA THR A 67 -18.94 7.72 4.42
C THR A 67 -18.11 6.47 4.18
N TRP A 68 -18.33 5.48 5.05
CA TRP A 68 -17.85 4.12 4.89
C TRP A 68 -18.95 3.24 4.29
N THR A 69 -18.58 2.41 3.33
CA THR A 69 -19.47 1.42 2.72
C THR A 69 -18.79 0.06 2.75
N GLN A 70 -19.46 -0.93 3.32
CA GLN A 70 -19.00 -2.31 3.26
C GLN A 70 -19.30 -2.87 1.87
N ASP A 71 -18.34 -3.60 1.35
CA ASP A 71 -18.44 -4.31 0.08
C ASP A 71 -18.41 -5.84 0.28
N ALA A 72 -18.42 -6.58 -0.82
CA ALA A 72 -18.27 -8.03 -0.76
C ALA A 72 -16.92 -8.42 -0.16
N SER A 73 -16.94 -9.46 0.66
CA SER A 73 -15.72 -10.08 1.19
C SER A 73 -14.92 -10.73 0.07
N VAL A 74 -13.61 -10.82 0.25
CA VAL A 74 -12.76 -11.59 -0.68
C VAL A 74 -13.13 -13.08 -0.61
N PRO A 75 -13.23 -13.78 -1.77
CA PRO A 75 -13.70 -15.16 -1.82
C PRO A 75 -12.62 -16.21 -1.52
N VAL A 76 -11.43 -15.78 -1.10
CA VAL A 76 -10.28 -16.62 -0.77
C VAL A 76 -9.78 -16.30 0.63
N THR A 77 -9.00 -17.18 1.23
CA THR A 77 -8.37 -16.90 2.52
C THR A 77 -7.29 -15.84 2.39
N LEU A 78 -7.11 -15.01 3.40
CA LEU A 78 -6.13 -13.91 3.35
C LEU A 78 -4.70 -14.41 3.16
N SER A 79 -4.37 -15.61 3.67
CA SER A 79 -3.07 -16.24 3.47
C SER A 79 -2.78 -16.64 2.02
N GLU A 80 -3.80 -16.74 1.19
CA GLU A 80 -3.66 -17.00 -0.24
C GLU A 80 -3.41 -15.72 -1.05
N ILE A 81 -3.67 -14.54 -0.47
CA ILE A 81 -3.50 -13.25 -1.15
C ILE A 81 -2.03 -12.84 -1.12
N LYS A 82 -1.42 -12.76 -2.30
CA LYS A 82 -0.06 -12.28 -2.52
C LYS A 82 0.02 -10.76 -2.61
N PHE A 83 -0.96 -10.17 -3.26
CA PHE A 83 -1.10 -8.75 -3.45
C PHE A 83 -2.56 -8.36 -3.51
N TRP A 84 -2.95 -7.28 -2.84
CA TRP A 84 -4.30 -6.76 -2.84
C TRP A 84 -4.34 -5.29 -3.26
N HIS A 85 -5.31 -4.96 -4.09
CA HIS A 85 -5.70 -3.62 -4.48
C HIS A 85 -7.23 -3.50 -4.40
N SER A 86 -7.77 -2.33 -4.20
CA SER A 86 -9.21 -2.12 -4.01
C SER A 86 -10.10 -2.70 -5.11
N ALA A 87 -9.61 -2.78 -6.34
CA ALA A 87 -10.37 -3.29 -7.50
C ALA A 87 -9.99 -4.71 -7.92
N TRP A 88 -8.89 -5.26 -7.44
CA TRP A 88 -8.39 -6.59 -7.83
C TRP A 88 -7.34 -7.10 -6.83
N PHE A 89 -7.11 -8.40 -6.84
CA PHE A 89 -6.03 -9.02 -6.09
C PHE A 89 -5.43 -10.20 -6.84
N VAL A 90 -4.23 -10.59 -6.42
CA VAL A 90 -3.49 -11.75 -6.96
C VAL A 90 -3.22 -12.71 -5.82
N THR A 91 -3.42 -13.99 -6.06
CA THR A 91 -3.10 -15.06 -5.10
C THR A 91 -1.67 -15.56 -5.27
N TYR A 92 -1.17 -16.33 -4.30
CA TYR A 92 0.12 -17.02 -4.43
C TYR A 92 0.11 -18.12 -5.49
N SER A 93 -1.06 -18.59 -5.92
CA SER A 93 -1.22 -19.45 -7.10
C SER A 93 -1.27 -18.70 -8.42
N ASP A 94 -0.95 -17.39 -8.40
CA ASP A 94 -0.95 -16.48 -9.53
C ASP A 94 -2.32 -16.30 -10.21
N GLU A 95 -3.40 -16.59 -9.50
CA GLU A 95 -4.75 -16.29 -9.95
C GLU A 95 -5.04 -14.79 -9.78
N ILE A 96 -5.66 -14.21 -10.79
CA ILE A 96 -6.08 -12.81 -10.77
C ILE A 96 -7.59 -12.75 -10.57
N TRP A 97 -7.97 -11.99 -9.56
CA TRP A 97 -9.35 -11.74 -9.21
C TRP A 97 -9.66 -10.25 -9.37
N GLN A 98 -10.75 -9.95 -10.04
CA GLN A 98 -11.20 -8.58 -10.27
C GLN A 98 -12.57 -8.38 -9.65
N ARG A 99 -12.74 -7.20 -9.06
CA ARG A 99 -14.02 -6.75 -8.55
C ARG A 99 -14.83 -6.06 -9.64
N SER A 100 -16.07 -6.50 -9.81
CA SER A 100 -17.08 -5.83 -10.63
C SER A 100 -18.42 -5.90 -9.89
N ASP A 101 -19.09 -4.77 -9.80
CA ASP A 101 -20.43 -4.64 -9.18
C ASP A 101 -20.50 -5.23 -7.75
N GLY A 102 -19.45 -5.00 -6.96
CA GLY A 102 -19.38 -5.46 -5.58
C GLY A 102 -19.03 -6.94 -5.41
N VAL A 103 -18.74 -7.66 -6.48
CA VAL A 103 -18.38 -9.10 -6.45
C VAL A 103 -16.99 -9.31 -7.03
N TYR A 104 -16.19 -10.15 -6.37
CA TYR A 104 -14.92 -10.60 -6.92
C TYR A 104 -15.13 -11.82 -7.82
N SER A 105 -14.63 -11.76 -9.04
CA SER A 105 -14.62 -12.88 -9.98
C SER A 105 -13.21 -13.15 -10.47
N ARG A 106 -12.89 -14.42 -10.65
CA ARG A 106 -11.61 -14.84 -11.21
C ARG A 106 -11.59 -14.52 -12.71
N ILE A 107 -10.60 -13.72 -13.12
CA ILE A 107 -10.45 -13.31 -14.53
C ILE A 107 -9.35 -14.09 -15.27
N GLY A 108 -8.52 -14.82 -14.57
CA GLY A 108 -7.48 -15.67 -15.15
C GLY A 108 -6.26 -15.83 -14.29
N ALA A 109 -5.30 -16.54 -14.82
CA ALA A 109 -3.93 -16.58 -14.34
C ALA A 109 -3.03 -16.06 -15.46
N PRO A 110 -1.87 -15.46 -15.16
CA PRO A 110 -0.92 -15.09 -16.20
C PRO A 110 -0.51 -16.35 -16.97
N PRO A 111 -0.16 -16.22 -18.26
CA PRO A 111 0.28 -17.36 -19.05
C PRO A 111 1.47 -18.03 -18.37
N THR A 112 1.32 -19.30 -18.02
CA THR A 112 2.39 -20.13 -17.47
C THR A 112 3.33 -20.51 -18.58
N GLY A 113 4.47 -19.89 -18.67
CA GLY A 113 5.51 -20.19 -19.65
C GLY A 113 6.55 -19.07 -19.71
N PRO A 114 7.73 -19.35 -20.22
CA PRO A 114 8.68 -18.29 -20.48
C PRO A 114 7.98 -17.29 -21.41
N THR A 115 7.91 -16.04 -21.00
CA THR A 115 7.45 -14.96 -21.86
C THR A 115 8.22 -15.10 -23.17
N PRO A 116 7.54 -15.27 -24.33
CA PRO A 116 8.27 -15.32 -25.59
C PRO A 116 9.10 -14.04 -25.65
N THR A 117 10.40 -14.19 -25.53
CA THR A 117 11.31 -13.09 -25.80
C THR A 117 11.17 -12.82 -27.28
N GLN A 118 10.19 -12.00 -27.64
CA GLN A 118 10.22 -11.39 -28.96
C GLN A 118 11.58 -10.70 -29.03
N PRO A 119 12.41 -11.01 -30.05
CA PRO A 119 13.64 -10.27 -30.22
C PRO A 119 13.27 -8.80 -30.19
N THR A 120 13.80 -8.11 -29.18
CA THR A 120 13.54 -6.68 -29.00
C THR A 120 13.85 -6.02 -30.34
N THR A 121 13.19 -4.92 -30.64
CA THR A 121 13.39 -4.13 -31.87
C THR A 121 14.88 -3.90 -32.15
N TRP A 122 15.70 -3.78 -31.09
CA TRP A 122 17.15 -3.71 -31.15
C TRP A 122 17.81 -5.00 -31.64
N GLY A 123 17.34 -6.16 -31.30
CA GLY A 123 17.86 -7.45 -31.82
C GLY A 123 17.57 -7.62 -33.29
N LYS A 124 16.41 -7.19 -33.77
CA LYS A 124 16.08 -7.17 -35.20
C LYS A 124 16.93 -6.16 -35.95
N ILE A 125 17.08 -4.95 -35.42
CA ILE A 125 17.91 -3.89 -36.04
C ILE A 125 19.35 -4.35 -36.14
N LYS A 126 19.94 -4.98 -35.10
CA LYS A 126 21.30 -5.51 -35.17
C LYS A 126 21.46 -6.64 -36.19
N ALA A 127 20.46 -7.49 -36.36
CA ALA A 127 20.49 -8.56 -37.36
C ALA A 127 20.37 -8.03 -38.79
N GLU A 128 19.68 -6.90 -38.98
CA GLU A 128 19.54 -6.29 -40.31
C GLU A 128 20.72 -5.37 -40.69
N TRP A 129 21.50 -4.87 -39.71
CA TRP A 129 22.60 -3.92 -39.95
C TRP A 129 23.99 -4.54 -39.70
N GLY A 130 24.06 -5.82 -39.43
CA GLY A 130 25.30 -6.57 -39.10
C GLY A 130 25.93 -7.36 -40.25
N GLU A 131 25.55 -7.06 -41.50
CA GLU A 131 26.27 -7.56 -42.68
C GLU A 131 27.24 -6.52 -43.25
#